data_d8bf34d73e217919fdcd69c323664428
#
_entry.id   d8bf34d73e217919fdcd69c323664428
#
_cell.length_a   1.000
_cell.length_b   1.000
_cell.length_c   1.000
_cell.angle_alpha   90.00
_cell.angle_beta   90.00
_cell.angle_gamma   90.00
#
_symmetry.space_group_name_H-M   'P 1'
#
loop_
_entity.id
_entity.type
_entity.pdbx_description
1 polymer ?
#
loop_
_entity_poly.entity_id
_entity_poly.type
_entity_poly.pdbx_seq_one_letter_code
_entity_poly.pdbx_strand_id
1 'polypeptide(L)'
;MIRKIIFAAVFVISVLTNTSIARQKPNILFILVDDMGYPAIECYGNKMVPTPNIDGIAKQGMRFTRGYVTPQCTPTRASLLTGQYTARNKMWHVVPQYGFPFARVKEPEYLEDLPREQFTLAEALKTAGYTTALLGKWHLSTYDNDGYYTYLYPEKAHYYGFDYVNPKQNPTEYSGYGDKGVDFLTDEAIQFMDKNKNHPFFIYLSHHTVHNPVLAPKDLVRKYLEKGYHEYGLNFAEYLASIEHLDNSVGRLMKKLKELGIEKNTMVFFVSDNGGVDSQFDNSPLRYGKGSSYEGGIRVPFMVQWPDKIKAGQVCKTPVHVVDIYPSLLEIAGITKPENQVLDGVSLLPLLEAKKKAAKQFAHRPLFFYQPLYDVQWGAVPCASIIEGDYKLIWFFGDYIDLDQNGKYIPEGRTELYNLSADIGEKADLAIAMPEKAEAMQQKLQA
;
A
#
# COMPACT_ATOMS: atom_id res chain seq x y z
N MET A 1 -85.33 34.84 -7.28
CA MET A 1 -84.73 33.74 -6.55
C MET A 1 -83.43 33.31 -7.28
N ILE A 2 -82.32 33.84 -6.84
CA ILE A 2 -81.01 33.58 -7.47
C ILE A 2 -80.21 32.70 -6.51
N ARG A 3 -79.98 31.44 -6.91
CA ARG A 3 -79.09 30.49 -6.18
C ARG A 3 -77.63 30.82 -6.45
N LYS A 4 -76.89 31.23 -5.41
CA LYS A 4 -75.42 31.33 -5.42
C LYS A 4 -74.83 29.95 -5.27
N ILE A 5 -74.08 29.54 -6.27
CA ILE A 5 -73.24 28.33 -6.20
C ILE A 5 -71.85 28.80 -5.74
N ILE A 6 -71.43 28.32 -4.56
CA ILE A 6 -70.08 28.56 -4.03
C ILE A 6 -69.19 27.36 -4.50
N PHE A 7 -68.18 27.65 -5.35
CA PHE A 7 -67.12 26.71 -5.72
C PHE A 7 -66.03 26.77 -4.64
N ALA A 8 -65.89 25.69 -3.88
CA ALA A 8 -64.75 25.55 -2.99
C ALA A 8 -63.59 24.92 -3.79
N ALA A 9 -62.55 25.76 -4.03
CA ALA A 9 -61.30 25.27 -4.61
C ALA A 9 -60.45 24.59 -3.51
N VAL A 10 -60.28 23.29 -3.60
CA VAL A 10 -59.34 22.54 -2.74
C VAL A 10 -57.96 22.69 -3.33
N PHE A 11 -57.10 23.46 -2.68
CA PHE A 11 -55.66 23.59 -3.00
C PHE A 11 -54.92 22.40 -2.37
N VAL A 12 -54.58 21.38 -3.17
CA VAL A 12 -53.70 20.28 -2.75
C VAL A 12 -52.28 20.82 -2.84
N ILE A 13 -51.68 21.20 -1.70
CA ILE A 13 -50.25 21.50 -1.57
C ILE A 13 -49.50 20.16 -1.57
N SER A 14 -48.94 19.79 -2.72
CA SER A 14 -47.97 18.70 -2.82
C SER A 14 -46.67 19.18 -2.19
N VAL A 15 -46.43 18.82 -0.92
CA VAL A 15 -45.12 18.94 -0.29
C VAL A 15 -44.21 17.95 -0.94
N LEU A 16 -43.46 18.35 -1.97
CA LEU A 16 -42.32 17.64 -2.47
C LEU A 16 -41.25 17.65 -1.38
N THR A 17 -41.27 16.65 -0.52
CA THR A 17 -40.11 16.37 0.34
C THR A 17 -38.97 15.95 -0.57
N ASN A 18 -38.09 16.91 -0.91
CA ASN A 18 -36.78 16.60 -1.40
C ASN A 18 -36.03 15.85 -0.29
N THR A 19 -36.28 14.56 -0.16
CA THR A 19 -35.36 13.68 0.56
C THR A 19 -34.08 13.68 -0.27
N SER A 20 -33.16 14.56 0.09
CA SER A 20 -31.75 14.41 -0.28
C SER A 20 -31.39 13.02 0.19
N ILE A 21 -31.32 12.05 -0.73
CA ILE A 21 -30.78 10.73 -0.44
C ILE A 21 -29.33 11.01 -0.06
N ALA A 22 -29.05 11.06 1.24
CA ALA A 22 -27.69 11.17 1.74
C ALA A 22 -26.89 10.08 1.03
N ARG A 23 -25.92 10.50 0.22
CA ARG A 23 -25.11 9.59 -0.58
C ARG A 23 -24.52 8.55 0.35
N GLN A 24 -24.85 7.29 0.17
CA GLN A 24 -24.33 6.21 1.00
C GLN A 24 -22.82 6.18 0.87
N LYS A 25 -22.12 6.28 2.00
CA LYS A 25 -20.65 6.19 2.06
C LYS A 25 -20.23 4.82 1.54
N PRO A 26 -19.18 4.72 0.70
CA PRO A 26 -18.72 3.43 0.21
C PRO A 26 -18.12 2.58 1.31
N ASN A 27 -18.24 1.28 1.20
CA ASN A 27 -17.39 0.37 1.95
C ASN A 27 -15.96 0.43 1.41
N ILE A 28 -15.00 0.11 2.25
CA ILE A 28 -13.58 0.13 1.90
C ILE A 28 -12.97 -1.21 2.27
N LEU A 29 -12.47 -1.94 1.28
CA LEU A 29 -11.66 -3.15 1.46
C LEU A 29 -10.24 -2.83 0.98
N PHE A 30 -9.31 -2.66 1.90
CA PHE A 30 -7.91 -2.40 1.61
C PHE A 30 -7.11 -3.68 1.79
N ILE A 31 -6.72 -4.32 0.68
CA ILE A 31 -5.91 -5.53 0.64
C ILE A 31 -4.44 -5.11 0.54
N LEU A 32 -3.67 -5.33 1.61
CA LEU A 32 -2.24 -5.11 1.64
C LEU A 32 -1.53 -6.45 1.65
N VAL A 33 -0.57 -6.61 0.74
CA VAL A 33 0.22 -7.84 0.58
C VAL A 33 1.65 -7.57 1.00
N ASP A 34 2.32 -8.55 1.59
CA ASP A 34 3.65 -8.44 2.18
C ASP A 34 4.71 -8.95 1.20
N ASP A 35 5.70 -8.12 0.85
CA ASP A 35 6.86 -8.45 0.01
C ASP A 35 6.53 -8.83 -1.46
N MET A 36 5.40 -8.40 -2.01
CA MET A 36 5.06 -8.75 -3.38
C MET A 36 5.71 -7.78 -4.39
N GLY A 37 6.61 -8.29 -5.21
CA GLY A 37 7.27 -7.51 -6.26
C GLY A 37 6.31 -6.98 -7.34
N TYR A 38 6.69 -5.89 -7.99
CA TYR A 38 5.91 -5.29 -9.08
C TYR A 38 5.54 -6.27 -10.19
N PRO A 39 6.46 -7.11 -10.72
CA PRO A 39 6.14 -8.05 -11.79
C PRO A 39 5.51 -9.36 -11.30
N ALA A 40 5.12 -9.48 -10.03
CA ALA A 40 4.67 -10.76 -9.46
C ALA A 40 3.26 -11.19 -9.92
N ILE A 41 2.46 -10.30 -10.49
CA ILE A 41 1.09 -10.59 -10.96
C ILE A 41 0.95 -10.33 -12.47
N GLU A 42 -0.04 -11.00 -13.11
CA GLU A 42 -0.12 -11.07 -14.58
C GLU A 42 -0.28 -9.70 -15.23
N CYS A 43 -1.15 -8.82 -14.70
CA CYS A 43 -1.36 -7.49 -15.28
C CYS A 43 -0.16 -6.52 -15.12
N TYR A 44 0.85 -6.92 -14.35
CA TYR A 44 2.14 -6.21 -14.23
C TYR A 44 3.30 -6.95 -14.89
N GLY A 45 3.06 -8.09 -15.53
CA GLY A 45 4.04 -8.76 -16.39
C GLY A 45 4.35 -10.22 -16.07
N ASN A 46 3.86 -10.77 -14.98
CA ASN A 46 4.02 -12.20 -14.66
C ASN A 46 3.40 -13.08 -15.75
N LYS A 47 4.13 -14.14 -16.13
CA LYS A 47 3.64 -15.17 -17.05
C LYS A 47 3.66 -16.58 -16.45
N MET A 48 4.12 -16.72 -15.21
CA MET A 48 4.31 -18.02 -14.55
C MET A 48 3.09 -18.41 -13.71
N VAL A 49 2.40 -17.41 -13.12
CA VAL A 49 1.23 -17.60 -12.28
C VAL A 49 0.06 -16.83 -12.86
N PRO A 50 -1.06 -17.48 -13.19
CA PRO A 50 -2.28 -16.77 -13.53
C PRO A 50 -2.87 -16.11 -12.28
N THR A 51 -3.26 -14.83 -12.40
CA THR A 51 -3.87 -14.05 -11.32
C THR A 51 -5.19 -13.42 -11.74
N PRO A 52 -6.17 -14.21 -12.26
CA PRO A 52 -7.36 -13.66 -12.90
C PRO A 52 -8.25 -12.84 -11.97
N ASN A 53 -8.26 -13.12 -10.67
CA ASN A 53 -9.08 -12.41 -9.69
C ASN A 53 -8.44 -11.07 -9.29
N ILE A 54 -7.14 -11.07 -9.04
CA ILE A 54 -6.37 -9.84 -8.77
C ILE A 54 -6.39 -8.95 -10.00
N ASP A 55 -6.14 -9.50 -11.20
CA ASP A 55 -6.23 -8.77 -12.46
C ASP A 55 -7.66 -8.27 -12.74
N GLY A 56 -8.65 -8.94 -12.19
CA GLY A 56 -10.05 -8.52 -12.22
C GLY A 56 -10.23 -7.14 -11.58
N ILE A 57 -9.52 -6.83 -10.48
CA ILE A 57 -9.54 -5.50 -9.83
C ILE A 57 -9.01 -4.44 -10.80
N ALA A 58 -7.88 -4.69 -11.45
CA ALA A 58 -7.32 -3.79 -12.46
C ALA A 58 -8.25 -3.62 -13.68
N LYS A 59 -8.80 -4.74 -14.16
CA LYS A 59 -9.69 -4.78 -15.34
C LYS A 59 -11.02 -4.07 -15.11
N GLN A 60 -11.56 -4.15 -13.90
CA GLN A 60 -12.83 -3.50 -13.54
C GLN A 60 -12.65 -2.14 -12.86
N GLY A 61 -11.41 -1.71 -12.65
CA GLY A 61 -11.06 -0.47 -11.99
C GLY A 61 -9.91 0.25 -12.69
N MET A 62 -8.95 0.70 -11.89
CA MET A 62 -7.76 1.44 -12.32
C MET A 62 -6.49 0.75 -11.81
N ARG A 63 -5.52 0.60 -12.70
CA ARG A 63 -4.16 0.14 -12.41
C ARG A 63 -3.19 1.32 -12.51
N PHE A 64 -2.41 1.54 -11.46
CA PHE A 64 -1.33 2.52 -11.46
C PHE A 64 -0.03 1.84 -11.89
N THR A 65 0.60 2.34 -12.94
CA THR A 65 1.90 1.82 -13.40
C THR A 65 3.07 2.43 -12.63
N ARG A 66 2.82 3.50 -11.87
CA ARG A 66 3.79 4.22 -11.02
C ARG A 66 3.20 4.39 -9.63
N GLY A 67 2.83 3.29 -8.98
CA GLY A 67 2.39 3.23 -7.59
C GLY A 67 3.59 2.99 -6.69
N TYR A 68 3.78 3.84 -5.69
CA TYR A 68 4.95 3.84 -4.83
C TYR A 68 4.59 3.67 -3.36
N VAL A 69 5.48 2.99 -2.67
CA VAL A 69 5.47 2.75 -1.22
C VAL A 69 6.87 3.02 -0.67
N THR A 70 7.10 2.80 0.61
CA THR A 70 8.45 2.81 1.17
C THR A 70 9.14 1.45 0.93
N PRO A 71 10.48 1.36 1.05
CA PRO A 71 11.19 0.14 0.69
C PRO A 71 11.03 -1.02 1.67
N GLN A 72 10.32 -0.84 2.79
CA GLN A 72 10.11 -1.85 3.83
C GLN A 72 8.71 -1.78 4.43
N CYS A 73 8.30 -2.87 5.10
CA CYS A 73 6.92 -3.09 5.55
C CYS A 73 6.46 -2.12 6.66
N THR A 74 7.15 -2.01 7.79
CA THR A 74 6.77 -1.07 8.88
C THR A 74 6.64 0.38 8.38
N PRO A 75 7.63 0.94 7.65
CA PRO A 75 7.54 2.30 7.13
C PRO A 75 6.32 2.54 6.23
N THR A 76 5.99 1.60 5.35
CA THR A 76 4.82 1.72 4.48
C THR A 76 3.51 1.68 5.27
N ARG A 77 3.39 0.77 6.24
CA ARG A 77 2.20 0.64 7.09
C ARG A 77 1.98 1.88 7.93
N ALA A 78 3.06 2.44 8.50
CA ALA A 78 3.01 3.71 9.20
C ALA A 78 2.58 4.86 8.27
N SER A 79 3.18 4.95 7.08
CA SER A 79 2.84 5.99 6.09
C SER A 79 1.39 5.89 5.60
N LEU A 80 0.86 4.67 5.41
CA LEU A 80 -0.54 4.43 5.05
C LEU A 80 -1.50 4.92 6.14
N LEU A 81 -1.24 4.54 7.39
CA LEU A 81 -2.18 4.83 8.49
C LEU A 81 -2.08 6.25 9.02
N THR A 82 -0.96 6.95 8.81
CA THR A 82 -0.77 8.34 9.25
C THR A 82 -0.92 9.38 8.13
N GLY A 83 -0.81 8.97 6.86
CA GLY A 83 -0.75 9.88 5.71
C GLY A 83 0.55 10.70 5.64
N GLN A 84 1.62 10.22 6.30
CA GLN A 84 2.90 10.92 6.46
C GLN A 84 4.05 10.15 5.85
N TYR A 85 5.00 10.88 5.26
CA TYR A 85 6.30 10.31 4.89
C TYR A 85 7.09 9.87 6.12
N THR A 86 7.98 8.91 5.93
CA THR A 86 8.82 8.35 7.00
C THR A 86 9.67 9.40 7.72
N ALA A 87 10.15 10.41 7.02
CA ALA A 87 10.88 11.55 7.61
C ALA A 87 10.05 12.29 8.68
N ARG A 88 8.71 12.30 8.55
CA ARG A 88 7.82 12.95 9.52
C ARG A 88 7.37 12.01 10.63
N ASN A 89 6.91 10.80 10.28
CA ASN A 89 6.40 9.85 11.28
C ASN A 89 7.52 9.13 12.05
N LYS A 90 8.78 9.26 11.62
CA LYS A 90 10.00 8.68 12.21
C LYS A 90 10.00 7.15 12.31
N MET A 91 9.19 6.46 11.52
CA MET A 91 9.11 5.00 11.47
C MET A 91 9.73 4.49 10.16
N TRP A 92 11.03 4.60 10.00
CA TRP A 92 11.75 4.15 8.80
C TRP A 92 12.40 2.78 8.92
N HIS A 93 12.38 2.17 10.12
CA HIS A 93 12.83 0.81 10.37
C HIS A 93 11.71 -0.23 10.33
N VAL A 94 12.08 -1.45 10.03
CA VAL A 94 11.28 -2.62 10.38
C VAL A 94 11.42 -2.85 11.88
N VAL A 95 10.32 -2.96 12.60
CA VAL A 95 10.34 -3.20 14.04
C VAL A 95 10.23 -4.70 14.36
N PRO A 96 10.96 -5.21 15.37
CA PRO A 96 12.01 -4.55 16.15
C PRO A 96 13.30 -4.36 15.35
N GLN A 97 14.05 -3.32 15.65
CA GLN A 97 15.30 -3.02 14.98
C GLN A 97 16.52 -3.33 15.86
N TYR A 98 17.49 -3.95 15.24
CA TYR A 98 18.79 -4.23 15.86
C TYR A 98 19.86 -3.31 15.31
N GLY A 99 19.86 -2.06 15.58
CA GLY A 99 20.81 -1.05 15.08
C GLY A 99 22.15 -1.57 14.52
N PHE A 100 22.84 -0.76 13.76
CA PHE A 100 24.16 -1.08 13.20
C PHE A 100 25.25 -0.29 13.95
N PRO A 101 25.82 -0.81 15.07
CA PRO A 101 26.64 -0.04 15.99
C PRO A 101 27.96 0.48 15.38
N PHE A 102 28.39 -0.11 14.25
CA PHE A 102 29.61 0.30 13.53
C PHE A 102 29.30 1.15 12.30
N ALA A 103 28.08 1.66 12.19
CA ALA A 103 27.67 2.51 11.08
C ALA A 103 28.51 3.78 11.00
N ARG A 104 28.93 4.15 9.78
CA ARG A 104 29.71 5.37 9.52
C ARG A 104 28.85 6.62 9.60
N VAL A 105 27.61 6.53 9.13
CA VAL A 105 26.61 7.58 9.25
C VAL A 105 25.73 7.23 10.45
N LYS A 106 25.68 8.16 11.41
CA LYS A 106 24.80 7.97 12.58
C LYS A 106 23.36 8.14 12.16
N GLU A 107 22.57 7.12 12.44
CA GLU A 107 21.15 7.15 12.22
C GLU A 107 20.45 8.15 13.17
N PRO A 108 19.47 8.93 12.67
CA PRO A 108 18.64 9.77 13.55
C PRO A 108 17.76 8.94 14.50
N GLU A 109 17.19 9.59 15.51
CA GLU A 109 16.22 8.95 16.40
C GLU A 109 14.96 8.53 15.62
N TYR A 110 14.55 7.27 15.79
CA TYR A 110 13.36 6.69 15.18
C TYR A 110 12.42 6.17 16.25
N LEU A 111 11.20 5.87 15.82
CA LEU A 111 10.15 5.31 16.67
C LEU A 111 9.96 3.83 16.37
N GLU A 112 9.89 3.02 17.42
CA GLU A 112 9.63 1.58 17.32
C GLU A 112 8.14 1.24 17.43
N ASP A 113 7.34 2.17 17.98
CA ASP A 113 5.90 2.04 18.12
C ASP A 113 5.19 3.20 17.40
N LEU A 114 4.08 2.94 16.75
CA LEU A 114 3.21 3.99 16.24
C LEU A 114 2.66 4.82 17.42
N PRO A 115 3.01 6.11 17.49
CA PRO A 115 2.54 6.94 18.62
C PRO A 115 1.02 7.02 18.66
N ARG A 116 0.44 6.93 19.84
CA ARG A 116 -1.02 7.03 20.06
C ARG A 116 -1.58 8.41 19.73
N GLU A 117 -0.74 9.43 19.72
CA GLU A 117 -1.06 10.79 19.34
C GLU A 117 -1.22 10.97 17.83
N GLN A 118 -0.72 10.01 17.04
CA GLN A 118 -0.95 9.95 15.59
C GLN A 118 -2.39 9.52 15.33
N PHE A 119 -3.19 10.42 14.80
CA PHE A 119 -4.57 10.13 14.45
C PHE A 119 -4.62 9.27 13.18
N THR A 120 -4.92 8.01 13.34
CA THR A 120 -4.86 7.03 12.25
C THR A 120 -6.00 7.18 11.26
N LEU A 121 -5.81 6.62 10.06
CA LEU A 121 -6.86 6.52 9.06
C LEU A 121 -8.11 5.79 9.58
N ALA A 122 -7.94 4.73 10.40
CA ALA A 122 -9.07 4.00 10.97
C ALA A 122 -9.85 4.86 11.97
N GLU A 123 -9.16 5.63 12.84
CA GLU A 123 -9.80 6.59 13.74
C GLU A 123 -10.58 7.64 12.96
N ALA A 124 -9.97 8.19 11.89
CA ALA A 124 -10.64 9.17 11.05
C ALA A 124 -11.92 8.62 10.42
N LEU A 125 -11.88 7.41 9.86
CA LEU A 125 -13.06 6.77 9.27
C LEU A 125 -14.15 6.48 10.30
N LYS A 126 -13.79 6.13 11.55
CA LYS A 126 -14.77 5.97 12.65
C LYS A 126 -15.56 7.25 12.90
N THR A 127 -14.94 8.43 12.82
CA THR A 127 -15.67 9.71 13.01
C THR A 127 -16.80 9.90 11.98
N ALA A 128 -16.68 9.21 10.83
CA ALA A 128 -17.69 9.18 9.78
C ALA A 128 -18.67 8.00 9.89
N GLY A 129 -18.64 7.24 10.97
CA GLY A 129 -19.53 6.11 11.23
C GLY A 129 -19.15 4.80 10.53
N TYR A 130 -17.89 4.65 10.12
CA TYR A 130 -17.41 3.35 9.65
C TYR A 130 -17.20 2.39 10.81
N THR A 131 -17.56 1.12 10.60
CA THR A 131 -17.09 0.01 11.43
C THR A 131 -15.77 -0.47 10.87
N THR A 132 -14.74 -0.61 11.70
CA THR A 132 -13.36 -0.78 11.26
C THR A 132 -12.78 -2.13 11.71
N ALA A 133 -12.05 -2.80 10.81
CA ALA A 133 -11.36 -4.04 11.12
C ALA A 133 -9.92 -4.03 10.64
N LEU A 134 -9.01 -4.54 11.47
CA LEU A 134 -7.68 -4.97 11.10
C LEU A 134 -7.66 -6.50 11.06
N LEU A 135 -7.33 -7.05 9.91
CA LEU A 135 -7.20 -8.49 9.71
C LEU A 135 -5.79 -8.82 9.24
N GLY A 136 -5.02 -9.54 10.06
CA GLY A 136 -3.67 -9.97 9.75
C GLY A 136 -2.56 -9.09 10.34
N LYS A 137 -1.53 -8.80 9.54
CA LYS A 137 -0.27 -8.19 9.99
C LYS A 137 -0.44 -6.72 10.40
N TRP A 138 -0.03 -6.40 11.63
CA TRP A 138 0.08 -5.04 12.16
C TRP A 138 1.45 -4.42 11.89
N HIS A 139 2.47 -4.91 12.55
CA HIS A 139 3.89 -4.57 12.39
C HIS A 139 4.22 -3.07 12.63
N LEU A 140 3.52 -2.43 13.56
CA LEU A 140 3.70 -1.02 13.94
C LEU A 140 3.89 -0.84 15.44
N SER A 141 4.29 -1.90 16.15
CA SER A 141 4.63 -1.85 17.56
C SER A 141 5.70 -2.87 17.90
N THR A 142 6.56 -2.50 18.86
CA THR A 142 7.41 -3.45 19.56
C THR A 142 6.57 -4.17 20.61
N TYR A 143 6.98 -5.27 20.98
CA TYR A 143 6.58 -6.22 22.02
C TYR A 143 5.28 -6.01 22.82
N ASP A 144 4.46 -7.00 22.73
CA ASP A 144 3.91 -7.62 23.93
C ASP A 144 4.84 -8.77 24.36
N ASN A 145 4.77 -9.14 25.66
CA ASN A 145 5.68 -10.05 26.38
C ASN A 145 5.94 -11.43 25.74
N ASP A 146 5.34 -11.76 24.62
CA ASP A 146 5.43 -13.02 23.90
C ASP A 146 6.10 -12.92 22.51
N GLY A 147 6.69 -11.75 22.18
CA GLY A 147 7.57 -11.60 21.02
C GLY A 147 6.89 -11.45 19.66
N TYR A 148 5.57 -11.24 19.61
CA TYR A 148 4.83 -11.12 18.35
C TYR A 148 4.54 -9.67 17.95
N TYR A 149 5.51 -8.98 17.41
CA TYR A 149 5.43 -7.60 16.90
C TYR A 149 4.56 -7.43 15.63
N THR A 150 4.18 -8.53 14.98
CA THR A 150 3.36 -8.46 13.76
C THR A 150 1.86 -8.48 14.03
N TYR A 151 1.43 -8.63 15.29
CA TYR A 151 0.03 -8.71 15.67
C TYR A 151 -0.39 -7.53 16.55
N LEU A 152 -1.58 -7.00 16.31
CA LEU A 152 -2.20 -6.02 17.21
C LEU A 152 -3.19 -6.74 18.12
N TYR A 153 -2.96 -6.65 19.43
CA TYR A 153 -3.84 -7.27 20.42
C TYR A 153 -5.18 -6.55 20.50
N PRO A 154 -6.31 -7.28 20.66
CA PRO A 154 -7.65 -6.69 20.69
C PRO A 154 -7.84 -5.57 21.72
N GLU A 155 -7.20 -5.69 22.89
CA GLU A 155 -7.25 -4.67 23.94
C GLU A 155 -6.54 -3.36 23.57
N LYS A 156 -5.63 -3.38 22.58
CA LYS A 156 -4.96 -2.19 22.04
C LYS A 156 -5.60 -1.68 20.74
N ALA A 157 -6.49 -2.45 20.13
CA ALA A 157 -7.08 -2.13 18.82
C ALA A 157 -7.78 -0.76 18.82
N HIS A 158 -8.48 -0.44 19.89
CA HIS A 158 -9.21 0.81 20.02
C HIS A 158 -8.32 2.06 20.03
N TYR A 159 -7.03 1.93 20.45
CA TYR A 159 -6.07 3.05 20.43
C TYR A 159 -5.73 3.52 19.02
N TYR A 160 -5.91 2.62 18.04
CA TYR A 160 -5.61 2.87 16.63
C TYR A 160 -6.86 2.86 15.76
N GLY A 161 -8.05 2.95 16.39
CA GLY A 161 -9.33 3.12 15.70
C GLY A 161 -9.95 1.85 15.13
N PHE A 162 -9.49 0.65 15.51
CA PHE A 162 -10.11 -0.60 15.05
C PHE A 162 -11.16 -1.12 16.05
N ASP A 163 -12.36 -1.42 15.53
CA ASP A 163 -13.44 -2.04 16.31
C ASP A 163 -13.27 -3.56 16.42
N TYR A 164 -12.57 -4.14 15.45
CA TYR A 164 -12.32 -5.57 15.36
C TYR A 164 -10.89 -5.86 14.91
N VAL A 165 -10.27 -6.82 15.57
CA VAL A 165 -9.02 -7.46 15.15
C VAL A 165 -9.24 -8.96 15.19
N ASN A 166 -8.79 -9.70 14.17
CA ASN A 166 -8.93 -11.15 14.16
C ASN A 166 -8.21 -11.79 15.36
N PRO A 167 -8.69 -12.96 15.85
CA PRO A 167 -7.96 -13.73 16.87
C PRO A 167 -6.52 -13.98 16.45
N LYS A 168 -5.60 -13.93 17.44
CA LYS A 168 -4.19 -14.20 17.21
C LYS A 168 -4.04 -15.56 16.52
N GLN A 169 -3.42 -15.56 15.37
CA GLN A 169 -2.88 -16.74 14.73
C GLN A 169 -1.38 -16.68 14.80
N ASN A 170 -0.75 -17.81 14.91
CA ASN A 170 0.67 -17.93 14.67
C ASN A 170 0.87 -18.16 13.15
N PRO A 171 1.04 -17.09 12.33
CA PRO A 171 1.24 -17.24 10.89
C PRO A 171 2.60 -17.89 10.58
N THR A 172 3.40 -18.07 11.60
CA THR A 172 4.73 -18.67 11.56
C THR A 172 4.78 -19.97 12.33
N GLU A 173 3.69 -20.75 12.41
CA GLU A 173 3.91 -22.14 12.74
C GLU A 173 4.85 -22.70 11.69
N TYR A 174 6.12 -22.73 12.06
CA TYR A 174 7.24 -23.23 11.27
C TYR A 174 7.15 -24.73 11.02
N SER A 175 5.99 -25.32 11.19
CA SER A 175 5.70 -26.72 10.92
C SER A 175 5.80 -27.10 9.44
N GLY A 176 6.26 -26.16 8.59
CA GLY A 176 6.59 -26.44 7.19
C GLY A 176 5.38 -26.64 6.28
N TYR A 177 4.16 -26.49 6.80
CA TYR A 177 2.94 -26.72 6.04
C TYR A 177 1.84 -25.76 6.50
N GLY A 178 1.38 -24.92 5.61
CA GLY A 178 0.30 -23.98 5.87
C GLY A 178 0.12 -23.03 4.71
N ASP A 179 -0.86 -22.15 4.82
CA ASP A 179 -1.18 -21.14 3.83
C ASP A 179 -0.86 -19.72 4.32
N LYS A 180 -0.10 -19.62 5.39
CA LYS A 180 0.26 -18.37 6.06
C LYS A 180 -0.97 -17.57 6.53
N GLY A 181 -2.07 -18.27 6.82
CA GLY A 181 -3.33 -17.69 7.29
C GLY A 181 -4.16 -17.01 6.20
N VAL A 182 -3.88 -17.24 4.92
CA VAL A 182 -4.62 -16.62 3.81
C VAL A 182 -6.09 -17.00 3.86
N ASP A 183 -6.42 -18.29 4.01
CA ASP A 183 -7.81 -18.74 4.08
C ASP A 183 -8.52 -18.21 5.32
N PHE A 184 -7.84 -18.27 6.49
CA PHE A 184 -8.40 -17.76 7.73
C PHE A 184 -8.74 -16.26 7.64
N LEU A 185 -7.80 -15.43 7.19
CA LEU A 185 -8.02 -13.99 7.05
C LEU A 185 -9.12 -13.66 6.03
N THR A 186 -9.22 -14.49 4.99
CA THR A 186 -10.31 -14.40 3.99
C THR A 186 -11.66 -14.68 4.63
N ASP A 187 -11.76 -15.74 5.44
CA ASP A 187 -13.00 -16.11 6.15
C ASP A 187 -13.40 -15.03 7.17
N GLU A 188 -12.44 -14.49 7.93
CA GLU A 188 -12.66 -13.37 8.84
C GLU A 188 -13.20 -12.13 8.11
N ALA A 189 -12.61 -11.78 6.95
CA ALA A 189 -13.08 -10.68 6.13
C ALA A 189 -14.50 -10.91 5.59
N ILE A 190 -14.80 -12.12 5.14
CA ILE A 190 -16.13 -12.51 4.66
C ILE A 190 -17.19 -12.43 5.76
N GLN A 191 -16.88 -12.92 6.97
CA GLN A 191 -17.77 -12.84 8.13
C GLN A 191 -17.99 -11.38 8.55
N PHE A 192 -16.92 -10.56 8.56
CA PHE A 192 -17.02 -9.14 8.90
C PHE A 192 -17.89 -8.38 7.88
N MET A 193 -17.73 -8.61 6.58
CA MET A 193 -18.57 -8.04 5.54
C MET A 193 -20.05 -8.42 5.73
N ASP A 194 -20.34 -9.69 6.00
CA ASP A 194 -21.72 -10.18 6.16
C ASP A 194 -22.41 -9.55 7.38
N LYS A 195 -21.69 -9.43 8.48
CA LYS A 195 -22.16 -8.79 9.71
C LYS A 195 -22.43 -7.29 9.54
N ASN A 196 -21.64 -6.61 8.70
CA ASN A 196 -21.65 -5.15 8.58
C ASN A 196 -22.23 -4.64 7.23
N LYS A 197 -22.82 -5.50 6.39
CA LYS A 197 -23.31 -5.16 5.04
C LYS A 197 -24.28 -3.97 4.94
N ASN A 198 -24.95 -3.61 6.03
CA ASN A 198 -25.94 -2.53 6.09
C ASN A 198 -25.34 -1.19 6.57
N HIS A 199 -24.07 -1.15 6.93
CA HIS A 199 -23.35 0.02 7.41
C HIS A 199 -22.02 0.16 6.67
N PRO A 200 -21.49 1.37 6.51
CA PRO A 200 -20.18 1.53 5.90
C PRO A 200 -19.10 0.87 6.78
N PHE A 201 -18.21 0.11 6.16
CA PHE A 201 -17.11 -0.55 6.84
C PHE A 201 -15.77 -0.25 6.17
N PHE A 202 -14.71 -0.31 6.98
CA PHE A 202 -13.33 -0.32 6.55
C PHE A 202 -12.65 -1.60 7.02
N ILE A 203 -12.22 -2.41 6.07
CA ILE A 203 -11.38 -3.59 6.34
C ILE A 203 -9.97 -3.29 5.87
N TYR A 204 -9.02 -3.28 6.80
CA TYR A 204 -7.59 -3.32 6.52
C TYR A 204 -7.15 -4.78 6.56
N LEU A 205 -7.23 -5.45 5.39
CA LEU A 205 -6.85 -6.85 5.21
C LEU A 205 -5.37 -6.92 4.84
N SER A 206 -4.56 -7.20 5.83
CA SER A 206 -3.11 -7.15 5.78
C SER A 206 -2.52 -8.56 5.81
N HIS A 207 -2.36 -9.17 4.64
CA HIS A 207 -1.80 -10.50 4.51
C HIS A 207 -0.32 -10.57 4.91
N HIS A 208 0.11 -11.73 5.43
CA HIS A 208 1.52 -12.06 5.62
C HIS A 208 2.18 -12.66 4.36
N THR A 209 1.40 -13.02 3.37
CA THR A 209 1.81 -13.56 2.08
C THR A 209 2.29 -12.38 1.21
N VAL A 210 3.44 -12.48 0.55
CA VAL A 210 4.35 -13.61 0.27
C VAL A 210 5.66 -13.55 1.10
N HIS A 211 5.68 -12.89 2.25
CA HIS A 211 6.84 -12.72 3.11
C HIS A 211 7.40 -14.08 3.60
N ASN A 212 8.71 -14.15 3.86
CA ASN A 212 9.38 -15.33 4.43
C ASN A 212 8.89 -15.68 5.85
N PRO A 213 8.84 -16.96 6.22
CA PRO A 213 8.93 -18.13 5.34
C PRO A 213 7.73 -18.15 4.38
N VAL A 214 7.98 -18.43 3.10
CA VAL A 214 6.91 -18.54 2.12
C VAL A 214 6.20 -19.87 2.33
N LEU A 215 4.88 -19.82 2.51
CA LEU A 215 4.04 -21.00 2.72
C LEU A 215 2.85 -20.96 1.77
N ALA A 216 2.49 -22.11 1.22
CA ALA A 216 1.32 -22.29 0.38
C ALA A 216 0.77 -23.72 0.53
N PRO A 217 -0.52 -23.96 0.17
CA PRO A 217 -1.11 -25.29 0.17
C PRO A 217 -0.27 -26.28 -0.66
N LYS A 218 -0.05 -27.48 -0.10
CA LYS A 218 0.85 -28.51 -0.67
C LYS A 218 0.49 -28.91 -2.11
N ASP A 219 -0.77 -28.95 -2.42
CA ASP A 219 -1.26 -29.32 -3.75
C ASP A 219 -0.89 -28.25 -4.79
N LEU A 220 -0.99 -26.95 -4.43
CA LEU A 220 -0.54 -25.86 -5.28
C LEU A 220 0.99 -25.89 -5.43
N VAL A 221 1.75 -26.09 -4.36
CA VAL A 221 3.21 -26.24 -4.44
C VAL A 221 3.59 -27.37 -5.39
N ARG A 222 2.96 -28.55 -5.24
CA ARG A 222 3.19 -29.70 -6.13
C ARG A 222 2.93 -29.35 -7.59
N LYS A 223 1.82 -28.64 -7.88
CA LYS A 223 1.49 -28.17 -9.23
C LYS A 223 2.62 -27.38 -9.87
N TYR A 224 3.30 -26.49 -9.11
CA TYR A 224 4.41 -25.70 -9.64
C TYR A 224 5.71 -26.49 -9.76
N LEU A 225 5.98 -27.42 -8.84
CA LEU A 225 7.10 -28.35 -8.96
C LEU A 225 6.97 -29.24 -10.20
N GLU A 226 5.77 -29.76 -10.48
CA GLU A 226 5.50 -30.57 -11.68
C GLU A 226 5.64 -29.77 -13.00
N LYS A 227 5.48 -28.45 -12.94
CA LYS A 227 5.76 -27.53 -14.04
C LYS A 227 7.24 -27.21 -14.23
N GLY A 228 8.12 -27.71 -13.36
CA GLY A 228 9.56 -27.51 -13.47
C GLY A 228 10.11 -26.25 -12.81
N TYR A 229 9.33 -25.58 -11.96
CA TYR A 229 9.81 -24.37 -11.28
C TYR A 229 10.66 -24.71 -10.04
N HIS A 230 11.92 -25.09 -10.31
CA HIS A 230 12.90 -25.46 -9.28
C HIS A 230 14.08 -24.48 -9.15
N GLU A 231 14.19 -23.48 -10.05
CA GLU A 231 15.48 -22.83 -10.34
C GLU A 231 15.88 -21.67 -9.40
N TYR A 232 14.96 -21.09 -8.63
CA TYR A 232 15.23 -19.94 -7.75
C TYR A 232 15.31 -20.33 -6.26
N GLY A 233 16.14 -21.34 -5.94
CA GLY A 233 16.28 -21.81 -4.56
C GLY A 233 15.10 -22.65 -4.08
N LEU A 234 15.14 -23.04 -2.81
CA LEU A 234 14.22 -24.03 -2.23
C LEU A 234 12.74 -23.64 -2.19
N ASN A 235 12.40 -22.36 -2.45
CA ASN A 235 11.07 -21.84 -2.19
C ASN A 235 10.37 -21.18 -3.40
N PHE A 236 10.87 -21.39 -4.63
CA PHE A 236 10.27 -20.72 -5.77
C PHE A 236 8.88 -21.24 -6.13
N ALA A 237 8.70 -22.58 -6.07
CA ALA A 237 7.39 -23.18 -6.27
C ALA A 237 6.38 -22.75 -5.20
N GLU A 238 6.84 -22.64 -3.93
CA GLU A 238 6.02 -22.10 -2.83
C GLU A 238 5.63 -20.64 -3.08
N TYR A 239 6.54 -19.82 -3.58
CA TYR A 239 6.26 -18.41 -3.91
C TYR A 239 5.17 -18.29 -4.98
N LEU A 240 5.30 -19.05 -6.09
CA LEU A 240 4.30 -19.06 -7.15
C LEU A 240 2.95 -19.59 -6.66
N ALA A 241 2.97 -20.65 -5.86
CA ALA A 241 1.79 -21.25 -5.24
C ALA A 241 1.10 -20.29 -4.27
N SER A 242 1.87 -19.52 -3.50
CA SER A 242 1.33 -18.54 -2.55
C SER A 242 0.62 -17.38 -3.27
N ILE A 243 1.12 -16.94 -4.44
CA ILE A 243 0.46 -15.94 -5.28
C ILE A 243 -0.87 -16.48 -5.83
N GLU A 244 -0.89 -17.71 -6.35
CA GLU A 244 -2.13 -18.33 -6.82
C GLU A 244 -3.14 -18.49 -5.69
N HIS A 245 -2.70 -18.89 -4.51
CA HIS A 245 -3.56 -19.03 -3.34
C HIS A 245 -4.15 -17.68 -2.90
N LEU A 246 -3.34 -16.62 -2.91
CA LEU A 246 -3.81 -15.26 -2.66
C LEU A 246 -4.81 -14.80 -3.72
N ASP A 247 -4.59 -15.12 -5.00
CA ASP A 247 -5.54 -14.81 -6.07
C ASP A 247 -6.90 -15.49 -5.84
N ASN A 248 -6.90 -16.75 -5.40
CA ASN A 248 -8.11 -17.47 -5.03
C ASN A 248 -8.83 -16.80 -3.84
N SER A 249 -8.08 -16.31 -2.85
CA SER A 249 -8.62 -15.52 -1.73
C SER A 249 -9.32 -14.26 -2.22
N VAL A 250 -8.67 -13.47 -3.09
CA VAL A 250 -9.27 -12.28 -3.69
C VAL A 250 -10.55 -12.65 -4.45
N GLY A 251 -10.55 -13.75 -5.18
CA GLY A 251 -11.76 -14.26 -5.85
C GLY A 251 -12.93 -14.52 -4.90
N ARG A 252 -12.65 -15.13 -3.74
CA ARG A 252 -13.67 -15.37 -2.69
C ARG A 252 -14.22 -14.06 -2.11
N LEU A 253 -13.37 -13.08 -1.86
CA LEU A 253 -13.77 -11.76 -1.36
C LEU A 253 -14.66 -11.01 -2.37
N MET A 254 -14.24 -10.96 -3.65
CA MET A 254 -14.99 -10.30 -4.70
C MET A 254 -16.35 -10.98 -4.96
N LYS A 255 -16.39 -12.31 -4.92
CA LYS A 255 -17.62 -13.08 -4.99
C LYS A 255 -18.56 -12.73 -3.83
N LYS A 256 -18.05 -12.64 -2.59
CA LYS A 256 -18.85 -12.28 -1.42
C LYS A 256 -19.45 -10.89 -1.52
N LEU A 257 -18.69 -9.88 -1.96
CA LEU A 257 -19.20 -8.53 -2.19
C LEU A 257 -20.39 -8.53 -3.18
N LYS A 258 -20.30 -9.33 -4.23
CA LYS A 258 -21.36 -9.50 -5.23
C LYS A 258 -22.58 -10.21 -4.65
N GLU A 259 -22.40 -11.29 -3.89
CA GLU A 259 -23.47 -12.03 -3.21
C GLU A 259 -24.26 -11.15 -2.24
N LEU A 260 -23.55 -10.24 -1.54
CA LEU A 260 -24.16 -9.27 -0.62
C LEU A 260 -24.82 -8.08 -1.34
N GLY A 261 -24.62 -7.93 -2.65
CA GLY A 261 -25.14 -6.81 -3.43
C GLY A 261 -24.49 -5.46 -3.13
N ILE A 262 -23.29 -5.46 -2.51
CA ILE A 262 -22.56 -4.24 -2.10
C ILE A 262 -21.34 -3.94 -2.98
N GLU A 263 -21.03 -4.77 -3.98
CA GLU A 263 -19.88 -4.64 -4.86
C GLU A 263 -19.76 -3.24 -5.47
N LYS A 264 -20.87 -2.68 -5.96
CA LYS A 264 -20.86 -1.36 -6.63
C LYS A 264 -20.47 -0.22 -5.69
N ASN A 265 -20.93 -0.29 -4.43
CA ASN A 265 -20.63 0.70 -3.40
C ASN A 265 -19.46 0.28 -2.51
N THR A 266 -18.55 -0.56 -3.00
CA THR A 266 -17.33 -0.96 -2.28
C THR A 266 -16.09 -0.56 -3.08
N MET A 267 -15.21 0.20 -2.44
CA MET A 267 -13.89 0.51 -2.95
C MET A 267 -12.92 -0.58 -2.51
N VAL A 268 -12.28 -1.24 -3.46
CA VAL A 268 -11.32 -2.32 -3.21
C VAL A 268 -9.95 -1.86 -3.68
N PHE A 269 -8.99 -1.77 -2.75
CA PHE A 269 -7.57 -1.57 -3.05
C PHE A 269 -6.82 -2.90 -3.01
N PHE A 270 -5.83 -3.03 -3.87
CA PHE A 270 -4.82 -4.09 -3.82
C PHE A 270 -3.45 -3.44 -3.97
N VAL A 271 -2.61 -3.54 -2.93
CA VAL A 271 -1.31 -2.86 -2.87
C VAL A 271 -0.31 -3.80 -2.17
N SER A 272 0.96 -3.80 -2.59
CA SER A 272 2.05 -4.39 -1.81
C SER A 272 2.67 -3.36 -0.88
N ASP A 273 3.19 -3.80 0.27
CA ASP A 273 3.80 -2.90 1.26
C ASP A 273 5.25 -2.53 0.93
N ASN A 274 5.94 -3.30 0.12
CA ASN A 274 7.25 -3.00 -0.46
C ASN A 274 7.50 -3.88 -1.69
N GLY A 275 8.61 -3.65 -2.36
CA GLY A 275 9.04 -4.48 -3.48
C GLY A 275 9.35 -5.92 -3.10
N GLY A 276 9.46 -6.79 -4.08
CA GLY A 276 9.77 -8.21 -3.89
C GLY A 276 11.18 -8.44 -3.39
N VAL A 277 11.40 -9.58 -2.75
CA VAL A 277 12.71 -10.03 -2.28
C VAL A 277 13.48 -10.68 -3.44
N ASP A 278 14.62 -10.13 -3.83
CA ASP A 278 15.40 -10.57 -5.00
C ASP A 278 15.81 -12.04 -4.98
N SER A 279 16.02 -12.61 -3.79
CA SER A 279 16.34 -14.04 -3.64
C SER A 279 15.13 -14.96 -3.83
N GLN A 280 13.91 -14.43 -3.89
CA GLN A 280 12.67 -15.19 -4.04
C GLN A 280 12.06 -15.06 -5.43
N PHE A 281 12.17 -13.87 -6.03
CA PHE A 281 11.54 -13.55 -7.30
C PHE A 281 12.35 -12.48 -8.04
N ASP A 282 12.49 -12.65 -9.36
CA ASP A 282 13.14 -11.65 -10.22
C ASP A 282 12.24 -10.41 -10.39
N ASN A 283 12.68 -9.28 -9.87
CA ASN A 283 11.99 -8.00 -9.96
C ASN A 283 12.19 -7.28 -11.32
N SER A 284 12.91 -7.90 -12.27
CA SER A 284 13.12 -7.30 -13.58
C SER A 284 11.82 -6.87 -14.27
N PRO A 285 11.80 -5.71 -14.96
CA PRO A 285 12.94 -4.87 -15.34
C PRO A 285 13.37 -3.86 -14.26
N LEU A 286 12.78 -3.87 -13.07
CA LEU A 286 13.09 -2.95 -11.99
C LEU A 286 14.41 -3.36 -11.30
N ARG A 287 15.17 -2.36 -10.86
CA ARG A 287 16.46 -2.59 -10.21
C ARG A 287 16.26 -2.93 -8.74
N TYR A 288 16.95 -3.98 -8.25
CA TYR A 288 16.90 -4.47 -6.87
C TYR A 288 15.47 -4.80 -6.40
N GLY A 289 15.28 -4.90 -5.08
CA GLY A 289 14.03 -5.26 -4.43
C GLY A 289 13.89 -4.66 -3.04
N LYS A 290 13.20 -5.36 -2.16
CA LYS A 290 12.92 -4.98 -0.76
C LYS A 290 14.15 -4.38 -0.09
N GLY A 291 13.95 -3.29 0.65
CA GLY A 291 15.00 -2.59 1.39
C GLY A 291 15.78 -1.57 0.56
N SER A 292 15.64 -1.55 -0.78
CA SER A 292 16.33 -0.59 -1.62
C SER A 292 15.45 0.59 -2.03
N SER A 293 16.07 1.77 -2.18
CA SER A 293 15.39 2.96 -2.72
C SER A 293 15.32 2.98 -4.25
N TYR A 294 15.78 1.94 -4.94
CA TYR A 294 15.58 1.76 -6.38
C TYR A 294 14.16 1.31 -6.69
N GLU A 295 13.76 1.37 -7.96
CA GLU A 295 12.39 1.07 -8.39
C GLU A 295 11.91 -0.29 -7.88
N GLY A 296 12.75 -1.33 -7.89
CA GLY A 296 12.37 -2.67 -7.41
C GLY A 296 11.98 -2.73 -5.95
N GLY A 297 12.49 -1.80 -5.11
CA GLY A 297 12.15 -1.76 -3.69
C GLY A 297 10.90 -0.93 -3.35
N ILE A 298 10.58 0.07 -4.17
CA ILE A 298 9.54 1.07 -3.85
C ILE A 298 8.35 1.09 -4.81
N ARG A 299 8.49 0.57 -6.03
CA ARG A 299 7.41 0.51 -7.02
C ARG A 299 6.73 -0.85 -6.95
N VAL A 300 5.42 -0.84 -6.70
CA VAL A 300 4.66 -2.04 -6.37
C VAL A 300 3.37 -2.16 -7.19
N PRO A 301 2.73 -3.34 -7.21
CA PRO A 301 1.35 -3.46 -7.67
C PRO A 301 0.46 -2.53 -6.85
N PHE A 302 -0.26 -1.65 -7.54
CA PHE A 302 -1.13 -0.65 -6.94
C PHE A 302 -2.38 -0.52 -7.80
N MET A 303 -3.51 -0.99 -7.32
CA MET A 303 -4.78 -1.01 -8.04
C MET A 303 -5.93 -0.61 -7.15
N VAL A 304 -6.98 -0.09 -7.78
CA VAL A 304 -8.23 0.23 -7.10
C VAL A 304 -9.41 -0.05 -8.02
N GLN A 305 -10.43 -0.71 -7.48
CA GLN A 305 -11.73 -0.90 -8.11
C GLN A 305 -12.81 -0.19 -7.29
N TRP A 306 -13.66 0.55 -7.95
CA TRP A 306 -14.87 1.14 -7.37
C TRP A 306 -15.91 1.35 -8.48
N PRO A 307 -16.78 0.36 -8.75
CA PRO A 307 -17.62 0.35 -9.96
C PRO A 307 -18.54 1.56 -10.11
N ASP A 308 -19.03 2.13 -9.01
CA ASP A 308 -19.91 3.33 -9.07
C ASP A 308 -19.15 4.61 -9.47
N LYS A 309 -17.82 4.62 -9.46
CA LYS A 309 -17.00 5.84 -9.61
C LYS A 309 -15.86 5.72 -10.60
N ILE A 310 -15.21 4.59 -10.64
CA ILE A 310 -14.03 4.38 -11.50
C ILE A 310 -14.46 3.64 -12.74
N LYS A 311 -14.18 4.23 -13.90
CA LYS A 311 -14.41 3.56 -15.18
C LYS A 311 -13.48 2.36 -15.30
N ALA A 312 -14.03 1.22 -15.69
CA ALA A 312 -13.28 -0.02 -15.86
C ALA A 312 -12.12 0.11 -16.88
N GLY A 313 -11.04 -0.61 -16.61
CA GLY A 313 -9.89 -0.75 -17.51
C GLY A 313 -8.99 0.49 -17.61
N GLN A 314 -9.01 1.38 -16.61
CA GLN A 314 -8.15 2.55 -16.61
C GLN A 314 -6.71 2.17 -16.28
N VAL A 315 -5.75 2.79 -16.97
CA VAL A 315 -4.31 2.71 -16.67
C VAL A 315 -3.80 4.12 -16.36
N CYS A 316 -3.40 4.33 -15.12
CA CYS A 316 -2.85 5.60 -14.66
C CYS A 316 -1.32 5.53 -14.65
N LYS A 317 -0.66 6.43 -15.40
CA LYS A 317 0.80 6.57 -15.45
C LYS A 317 1.34 7.65 -14.51
N THR A 318 0.46 8.37 -13.84
CA THR A 318 0.82 9.41 -12.88
C THR A 318 1.43 8.79 -11.63
N PRO A 319 2.55 9.29 -11.13
CA PRO A 319 3.12 8.81 -9.88
C PRO A 319 2.20 9.08 -8.70
N VAL A 320 1.96 8.04 -7.89
CA VAL A 320 1.18 8.10 -6.65
C VAL A 320 1.94 7.40 -5.54
N HIS A 321 1.71 7.79 -4.29
CA HIS A 321 2.36 7.21 -3.12
C HIS A 321 1.32 6.74 -2.09
N VAL A 322 1.67 5.77 -1.26
CA VAL A 322 0.76 5.24 -0.23
C VAL A 322 0.23 6.30 0.73
N VAL A 323 0.97 7.39 0.98
CA VAL A 323 0.51 8.53 1.80
C VAL A 323 -0.73 9.23 1.22
N ASP A 324 -1.01 9.04 -0.08
CA ASP A 324 -2.16 9.62 -0.77
C ASP A 324 -3.48 8.94 -0.40
N ILE A 325 -3.41 7.73 0.15
CA ILE A 325 -4.60 6.95 0.52
C ILE A 325 -5.36 7.64 1.64
N TYR A 326 -4.67 8.12 2.67
CA TYR A 326 -5.33 8.78 3.81
C TYR A 326 -6.18 9.99 3.37
N PRO A 327 -5.64 11.04 2.71
CA PRO A 327 -6.46 12.17 2.26
C PRO A 327 -7.52 11.76 1.22
N SER A 328 -7.29 10.72 0.42
CA SER A 328 -8.30 10.21 -0.51
C SER A 328 -9.52 9.67 0.23
N LEU A 329 -9.30 8.84 1.24
CA LEU A 329 -10.38 8.24 2.01
C LEU A 329 -11.10 9.27 2.89
N LEU A 330 -10.42 10.31 3.37
CA LEU A 330 -11.09 11.44 4.03
C LEU A 330 -12.08 12.13 3.06
N GLU A 331 -11.63 12.50 1.87
CA GLU A 331 -12.47 13.18 0.87
C GLU A 331 -13.66 12.32 0.46
N ILE A 332 -13.44 11.01 0.23
CA ILE A 332 -14.47 10.04 -0.14
C ILE A 332 -15.51 9.86 0.96
N ALA A 333 -15.07 9.80 2.22
CA ALA A 333 -15.94 9.65 3.38
C ALA A 333 -16.61 11.00 3.83
N GLY A 334 -16.22 12.12 3.23
CA GLY A 334 -16.70 13.45 3.58
C GLY A 334 -16.19 13.93 4.95
N ILE A 335 -14.96 13.54 5.31
CA ILE A 335 -14.32 13.87 6.58
C ILE A 335 -13.41 15.09 6.38
N THR A 336 -13.57 16.10 7.23
CA THR A 336 -12.62 17.20 7.31
C THR A 336 -11.30 16.71 7.89
N LYS A 337 -10.18 17.12 7.29
CA LYS A 337 -8.85 16.78 7.81
C LYS A 337 -8.74 17.16 9.30
N PRO A 338 -8.28 16.26 10.19
CA PRO A 338 -8.05 16.59 11.59
C PRO A 338 -7.05 17.74 11.73
N GLU A 339 -7.36 18.71 12.59
CA GLU A 339 -6.56 19.97 12.72
C GLU A 339 -5.09 19.69 13.09
N ASN A 340 -4.85 18.72 13.97
CA ASN A 340 -3.51 18.40 14.47
C ASN A 340 -2.77 17.35 13.64
N GLN A 341 -3.37 16.84 12.53
CA GLN A 341 -2.76 15.86 11.66
C GLN A 341 -2.16 16.53 10.42
N VAL A 342 -0.84 16.46 10.27
CA VAL A 342 -0.18 16.84 9.02
C VAL A 342 -0.33 15.67 8.04
N LEU A 343 -0.85 15.92 6.84
CA LEU A 343 -0.92 14.95 5.76
C LEU A 343 0.05 15.40 4.66
N ASP A 344 0.96 14.52 4.28
CA ASP A 344 1.93 14.78 3.21
C ASP A 344 1.38 14.35 1.84
N GLY A 345 0.37 13.48 1.84
CA GLY A 345 -0.33 13.01 0.64
C GLY A 345 -1.36 14.01 0.11
N VAL A 346 -1.84 13.72 -1.08
CA VAL A 346 -2.96 14.44 -1.73
C VAL A 346 -4.03 13.43 -2.16
N SER A 347 -5.28 13.86 -2.20
CA SER A 347 -6.39 12.98 -2.58
C SER A 347 -6.26 12.48 -4.02
N LEU A 348 -6.35 11.17 -4.23
CA LEU A 348 -6.38 10.52 -5.53
C LEU A 348 -7.75 10.65 -6.23
N LEU A 349 -8.79 11.09 -5.56
CA LEU A 349 -10.15 11.15 -6.11
C LEU A 349 -10.24 11.83 -7.47
N PRO A 350 -9.54 12.95 -7.75
CA PRO A 350 -9.53 13.55 -9.08
C PRO A 350 -8.93 12.65 -10.18
N LEU A 351 -7.95 11.82 -9.85
CA LEU A 351 -7.37 10.82 -10.79
C LEU A 351 -8.36 9.68 -10.99
N LEU A 352 -8.95 9.17 -9.92
CA LEU A 352 -9.91 8.05 -9.94
C LEU A 352 -11.16 8.39 -10.75
N GLU A 353 -11.62 9.64 -10.70
CA GLU A 353 -12.74 10.15 -11.50
C GLU A 353 -12.33 10.60 -12.91
N ALA A 354 -11.08 10.36 -13.30
CA ALA A 354 -10.53 10.73 -14.61
C ALA A 354 -10.73 12.21 -14.98
N LYS A 355 -10.67 13.13 -13.99
CA LYS A 355 -10.78 14.58 -14.23
C LYS A 355 -9.64 15.06 -15.12
N LYS A 356 -9.95 15.70 -16.25
CA LYS A 356 -9.00 16.10 -17.32
C LYS A 356 -7.76 16.86 -16.82
N LYS A 357 -7.86 17.65 -15.74
CA LYS A 357 -6.74 18.44 -15.20
C LYS A 357 -5.95 17.70 -14.11
N ALA A 358 -6.47 16.60 -13.56
CA ALA A 358 -5.85 15.91 -12.43
C ALA A 358 -4.46 15.37 -12.76
N ALA A 359 -4.32 14.62 -13.86
CA ALA A 359 -3.03 14.06 -14.25
C ALA A 359 -1.92 15.13 -14.38
N LYS A 360 -2.26 16.31 -14.90
CA LYS A 360 -1.30 17.44 -15.04
C LYS A 360 -0.92 18.03 -13.68
N GLN A 361 -1.86 18.12 -12.74
CA GLN A 361 -1.60 18.63 -11.38
C GLN A 361 -0.66 17.67 -10.59
N PHE A 362 -0.86 16.38 -10.75
CA PHE A 362 -0.04 15.35 -10.08
C PHE A 362 1.32 15.13 -10.76
N ALA A 363 1.44 15.35 -12.08
CA ALA A 363 2.62 14.97 -12.86
C ALA A 363 3.93 15.63 -12.39
N HIS A 364 3.84 16.79 -11.76
CA HIS A 364 5.00 17.55 -11.26
C HIS A 364 5.10 17.60 -9.74
N ARG A 365 4.23 16.85 -9.04
CA ARG A 365 4.31 16.73 -7.59
C ARG A 365 5.50 15.84 -7.22
N PRO A 366 6.42 16.31 -6.40
CA PRO A 366 7.52 15.47 -5.92
C PRO A 366 6.97 14.40 -4.96
N LEU A 367 7.53 13.20 -5.06
CA LEU A 367 7.38 12.13 -4.08
C LEU A 367 8.70 11.95 -3.36
N PHE A 368 8.65 11.87 -2.02
CA PHE A 368 9.84 11.79 -1.17
C PHE A 368 9.94 10.43 -0.50
N PHE A 369 11.18 9.93 -0.39
CA PHE A 369 11.50 8.69 0.31
C PHE A 369 12.70 8.96 1.22
N TYR A 370 12.62 8.53 2.46
CA TYR A 370 13.66 8.72 3.46
C TYR A 370 13.96 7.42 4.17
N GLN A 371 15.18 6.95 4.04
CA GLN A 371 15.67 5.68 4.57
C GLN A 371 17.10 5.91 5.15
N PRO A 372 17.21 6.55 6.33
CA PRO A 372 18.51 6.96 6.88
C PRO A 372 19.20 5.83 7.66
N LEU A 373 19.08 4.59 7.21
CA LEU A 373 19.50 3.40 7.94
C LEU A 373 20.42 2.50 7.11
N TYR A 374 21.25 1.73 7.81
CA TYR A 374 21.89 0.55 7.25
C TYR A 374 21.08 -0.69 7.58
N ASP A 375 20.80 -1.48 6.57
CA ASP A 375 20.17 -2.80 6.73
C ASP A 375 20.98 -3.82 5.93
N VAL A 376 21.79 -4.61 6.63
CA VAL A 376 22.68 -5.60 6.03
C VAL A 376 21.90 -6.71 5.33
N GLN A 377 20.73 -7.06 5.88
CA GLN A 377 19.91 -8.13 5.35
C GLN A 377 19.42 -7.82 3.92
N TRP A 378 19.07 -6.56 3.67
CA TRP A 378 18.51 -6.12 2.40
C TRP A 378 19.46 -5.23 1.59
N GLY A 379 20.70 -5.05 2.07
CA GLY A 379 21.69 -4.22 1.40
C GLY A 379 21.36 -2.72 1.41
N ALA A 380 20.46 -2.28 2.30
CA ALA A 380 20.09 -0.88 2.41
C ALA A 380 21.24 -0.04 2.98
N VAL A 381 21.46 1.12 2.36
CA VAL A 381 22.39 2.15 2.85
C VAL A 381 21.65 3.47 3.06
N PRO A 382 22.11 4.32 4.00
CA PRO A 382 21.40 5.55 4.33
C PRO A 382 21.24 6.45 3.13
N CYS A 383 19.99 6.78 2.79
CA CYS A 383 19.69 7.63 1.64
C CYS A 383 18.36 8.38 1.80
N ALA A 384 18.19 9.37 0.95
CA ALA A 384 16.89 9.95 0.61
C ALA A 384 16.71 9.96 -0.90
N SER A 385 15.50 9.86 -1.37
CA SER A 385 15.23 9.97 -2.80
C SER A 385 13.99 10.79 -3.10
N ILE A 386 13.95 11.35 -4.32
CA ILE A 386 12.85 12.16 -4.82
C ILE A 386 12.50 11.72 -6.25
N ILE A 387 11.20 11.56 -6.51
CA ILE A 387 10.68 11.36 -7.87
C ILE A 387 9.90 12.62 -8.24
N GLU A 388 10.30 13.29 -9.33
CA GLU A 388 9.59 14.44 -9.87
C GLU A 388 9.46 14.31 -11.39
N GLY A 389 8.21 14.24 -11.86
CA GLY A 389 7.95 13.94 -13.27
C GLY A 389 8.49 12.57 -13.67
N ASP A 390 9.39 12.54 -14.66
CA ASP A 390 10.03 11.30 -15.12
C ASP A 390 11.40 11.05 -14.50
N TYR A 391 11.86 11.94 -13.65
CA TYR A 391 13.19 11.83 -13.06
C TYR A 391 13.13 11.38 -11.62
N LYS A 392 14.11 10.55 -11.25
CA LYS A 392 14.37 10.11 -9.88
C LYS A 392 15.81 10.43 -9.51
N LEU A 393 15.98 11.04 -8.35
CA LEU A 393 17.29 11.27 -7.76
C LEU A 393 17.38 10.49 -6.45
N ILE A 394 18.50 9.82 -6.23
CA ILE A 394 18.85 9.16 -4.97
C ILE A 394 20.11 9.83 -4.43
N TRP A 395 20.03 10.36 -3.21
CA TRP A 395 21.14 10.91 -2.48
C TRP A 395 21.53 9.97 -1.34
N PHE A 396 22.65 9.29 -1.51
CA PHE A 396 23.24 8.41 -0.51
C PHE A 396 24.09 9.22 0.46
N PHE A 397 23.85 9.05 1.75
CA PHE A 397 24.57 9.76 2.81
C PHE A 397 25.92 9.09 3.15
N GLY A 398 26.06 7.80 2.86
CA GLY A 398 27.25 6.99 3.01
C GLY A 398 26.99 5.54 2.67
N ASP A 399 27.99 4.86 2.13
CA ASP A 399 27.95 3.43 1.86
C ASP A 399 28.62 2.62 2.98
N TYR A 400 28.47 1.30 2.96
CA TYR A 400 29.22 0.41 3.85
C TYR A 400 30.73 0.53 3.63
N ILE A 401 31.13 0.66 2.36
CA ILE A 401 32.52 0.87 1.91
C ILE A 401 32.48 1.94 0.84
N ASP A 402 32.75 3.20 1.22
CA ASP A 402 32.81 4.31 0.28
C ASP A 402 34.20 4.35 -0.37
N LEU A 403 34.37 3.56 -1.40
CA LEU A 403 35.57 3.61 -2.23
C LEU A 403 35.19 4.07 -3.63
N ASP A 404 35.95 5.03 -4.18
CA ASP A 404 35.87 5.37 -5.59
C ASP A 404 36.42 4.21 -6.46
N GLN A 405 36.32 4.35 -7.76
CA GLN A 405 36.84 3.37 -8.73
C GLN A 405 38.37 3.09 -8.60
N ASN A 406 39.08 3.91 -7.83
CA ASN A 406 40.51 3.78 -7.55
C ASN A 406 40.78 3.22 -6.15
N GLY A 407 39.74 2.81 -5.43
CA GLY A 407 39.87 2.32 -4.05
C GLY A 407 40.09 3.42 -3.02
N LYS A 408 39.83 4.70 -3.36
CA LYS A 408 39.95 5.82 -2.45
C LYS A 408 38.62 6.10 -1.78
N TYR A 409 38.66 6.38 -0.49
CA TYR A 409 37.54 6.72 0.33
C TYR A 409 36.80 7.98 -0.16
N ILE A 410 35.43 7.88 -0.31
CA ILE A 410 34.54 9.01 -0.63
C ILE A 410 33.80 9.43 0.64
N PRO A 411 34.20 10.53 1.30
CA PRO A 411 33.60 10.94 2.57
C PRO A 411 32.23 11.62 2.43
N GLU A 412 31.84 12.04 1.24
CA GLU A 412 30.77 13.02 1.01
C GLU A 412 29.46 12.41 0.48
N GLY A 413 29.36 11.07 0.46
CA GLY A 413 28.22 10.39 -0.16
C GLY A 413 28.21 10.53 -1.68
N ARG A 414 27.16 10.01 -2.31
CA ARG A 414 26.99 10.10 -3.77
C ARG A 414 25.53 10.41 -4.14
N THR A 415 25.36 10.98 -5.31
CA THR A 415 24.06 11.27 -5.90
C THR A 415 23.94 10.53 -7.23
N GLU A 416 22.81 9.87 -7.44
CA GLU A 416 22.46 9.20 -8.70
C GLU A 416 21.18 9.83 -9.26
N LEU A 417 21.10 10.02 -10.58
CA LEU A 417 19.96 10.59 -11.28
C LEU A 417 19.51 9.69 -12.43
N TYR A 418 18.23 9.35 -12.49
CA TYR A 418 17.67 8.47 -13.52
C TYR A 418 16.46 9.09 -14.22
N ASN A 419 16.30 8.78 -15.52
CA ASN A 419 15.07 9.08 -16.26
C ASN A 419 14.22 7.81 -16.35
N LEU A 420 13.24 7.65 -15.49
CA LEU A 420 12.41 6.44 -15.39
C LEU A 420 11.51 6.18 -16.60
N SER A 421 11.27 7.17 -17.46
CA SER A 421 10.49 6.97 -18.69
C SER A 421 11.30 6.31 -19.80
N ALA A 422 12.62 6.52 -19.81
CA ALA A 422 13.55 5.95 -20.77
C ALA A 422 14.29 4.73 -20.19
N ASP A 423 14.52 4.70 -18.89
CA ASP A 423 15.32 3.70 -18.17
C ASP A 423 14.66 3.32 -16.84
N ILE A 424 13.65 2.47 -16.93
CA ILE A 424 12.94 1.96 -15.75
C ILE A 424 13.83 1.07 -14.87
N GLY A 425 14.90 0.53 -15.44
CA GLY A 425 15.86 -0.35 -14.76
C GLY A 425 17.00 0.39 -14.08
N GLU A 426 17.01 1.73 -14.12
CA GLU A 426 17.99 2.58 -13.42
C GLU A 426 19.45 2.18 -13.72
N LYS A 427 19.76 1.92 -15.01
CA LYS A 427 21.06 1.44 -15.49
C LYS A 427 22.03 2.57 -15.85
N ALA A 428 21.50 3.73 -16.26
CA ALA A 428 22.26 4.87 -16.75
C ALA A 428 22.13 6.04 -15.76
N ASP A 429 23.15 6.25 -14.93
CA ASP A 429 23.23 7.42 -14.07
C ASP A 429 23.50 8.69 -14.88
N LEU A 430 22.64 9.67 -14.75
CA LEU A 430 22.65 10.95 -15.43
C LEU A 430 23.19 12.11 -14.56
N ALA A 431 23.59 11.86 -13.30
CA ALA A 431 23.98 12.92 -12.38
C ALA A 431 25.14 13.79 -12.93
N ILE A 432 26.14 13.15 -13.55
CA ILE A 432 27.28 13.86 -14.18
C ILE A 432 26.84 14.57 -15.48
N ALA A 433 25.94 13.95 -16.26
CA ALA A 433 25.50 14.50 -17.54
C ALA A 433 24.47 15.64 -17.37
N MET A 434 23.77 15.69 -16.24
CA MET A 434 22.72 16.68 -15.94
C MET A 434 22.90 17.29 -14.52
N PRO A 435 24.04 17.93 -14.23
CA PRO A 435 24.40 18.37 -12.88
C PRO A 435 23.42 19.40 -12.31
N GLU A 436 22.96 20.37 -13.11
CA GLU A 436 21.98 21.38 -12.68
C GLU A 436 20.66 20.77 -12.24
N LYS A 437 20.21 19.71 -12.95
CA LYS A 437 18.99 18.99 -12.59
C LYS A 437 19.19 18.18 -11.31
N ALA A 438 20.31 17.49 -11.18
CA ALA A 438 20.63 16.74 -9.97
C ALA A 438 20.68 17.67 -8.75
N GLU A 439 21.38 18.80 -8.85
CA GLU A 439 21.45 19.81 -7.78
C GLU A 439 20.07 20.36 -7.42
N ALA A 440 19.25 20.75 -8.40
CA ALA A 440 17.90 21.27 -8.15
C ALA A 440 16.99 20.26 -7.45
N MET A 441 17.08 18.97 -7.80
CA MET A 441 16.30 17.92 -7.13
C MET A 441 16.86 17.62 -5.73
N GLN A 442 18.18 17.65 -5.53
CA GLN A 442 18.79 17.47 -4.22
C GLN A 442 18.44 18.60 -3.25
N GLN A 443 18.43 19.85 -3.71
CA GLN A 443 17.98 21.00 -2.90
C GLN A 443 16.55 20.83 -2.41
N LYS A 444 15.65 20.26 -3.23
CA LYS A 444 14.28 19.94 -2.79
C LYS A 444 14.22 18.85 -1.73
N LEU A 445 15.16 17.90 -1.71
CA LEU A 445 15.24 16.89 -0.64
C LEU A 445 15.72 17.49 0.68
N GLN A 446 16.53 18.56 0.63
CA GLN A 446 17.10 19.23 1.81
C GLN A 446 16.12 20.23 2.45
N ALA A 447 15.14 20.72 1.71
CA ALA A 447 14.14 21.70 2.15
C ALA A 447 12.99 21.07 2.95
#